data_ae0ca3a74ea428c865a664c439319045
#
_entry.id   ae0ca3a74ea428c865a664c439319045
#
_cell.length_a   1.000
_cell.length_b   1.000
_cell.length_c   1.000
_cell.angle_alpha   90.00
_cell.angle_beta   90.00
_cell.angle_gamma   90.00
#
_symmetry.space_group_name_H-M   'P 1'
#
loop_
_entity.id
_entity.type
_entity.pdbx_description
1 polymer ?
#
loop_
_entity_poly.entity_id
_entity_poly.type
_entity_poly.pdbx_seq_one_letter_code
_entity_poly.pdbx_strand_id
1 'polypeptide(L)'
;MSMTFNARIPARCFGLESDRTVLGFVPTDAPNGTRFAEIDDDYSFNPQTFEELRMWWETENTAEPLYLSGPAGCGKTSGVMQFLARVNASAVTLTCRRRMDKYELIGSYSSQDGKLVWVDGPALIAWRTGAVLVINEMTSAPADVWVACNDLLEGDAIVVDRTGEVVPRHPNTRVIFTDNRPLGDGGETDQYLGRNAQDASVLDRCWHIACDFPSFEEQVELIWKKAKHLANGLDTDRARNIVKEVVQLAGEVRENKHTNAYDTVTMSNRGMLRFVSMLFAFAKAPKKPDNAVQLALGMTIANGISVAAASGLQNALTYEHAKLLSLVMKA
;
A
#
# COMPACT_ATOMS: atom_id res chain seq x y z
N MET A 1 -8.48 7.16 -26.54
CA MET A 1 -9.23 8.38 -26.13
C MET A 1 -8.54 8.97 -24.92
N SER A 2 -8.29 10.30 -24.90
CA SER A 2 -7.64 10.96 -23.77
C SER A 2 -8.59 11.08 -22.57
N MET A 3 -8.02 11.03 -21.38
CA MET A 3 -8.71 11.29 -20.11
C MET A 3 -9.28 12.72 -20.12
N THR A 4 -10.50 12.89 -19.66
CA THR A 4 -11.17 14.20 -19.64
C THR A 4 -11.16 14.76 -18.22
N PHE A 5 -10.00 15.24 -17.78
CA PHE A 5 -9.91 15.99 -16.53
C PHE A 5 -10.75 17.27 -16.61
N ASN A 6 -11.50 17.57 -15.56
CA ASN A 6 -12.38 18.75 -15.48
C ASN A 6 -12.14 19.58 -14.22
N ALA A 7 -11.12 19.26 -13.44
CA ALA A 7 -10.70 20.00 -12.27
C ALA A 7 -9.17 20.10 -12.15
N ARG A 8 -8.70 21.14 -11.45
CA ARG A 8 -7.31 21.31 -11.03
C ARG A 8 -7.26 21.36 -9.51
N ILE A 9 -6.65 20.37 -8.92
CA ILE A 9 -6.58 20.20 -7.46
C ILE A 9 -5.28 20.85 -6.96
N PRO A 10 -5.32 21.82 -6.04
CA PRO A 10 -4.11 22.45 -5.52
C PRO A 10 -3.18 21.45 -4.84
N ALA A 11 -1.86 21.56 -5.07
CA ALA A 11 -0.86 20.67 -4.47
C ALA A 11 -0.89 20.67 -2.93
N ARG A 12 -1.33 21.77 -2.32
CA ARG A 12 -1.55 21.84 -0.86
C ARG A 12 -2.55 20.81 -0.33
N CYS A 13 -3.50 20.34 -1.15
CA CYS A 13 -4.42 19.25 -0.78
C CYS A 13 -3.70 17.91 -0.59
N PHE A 14 -2.47 17.80 -1.08
CA PHE A 14 -1.59 16.65 -0.91
C PHE A 14 -0.51 16.88 0.17
N GLY A 15 -0.60 17.99 0.92
CA GLY A 15 0.39 18.35 1.93
C GLY A 15 1.69 18.91 1.36
N LEU A 16 1.68 19.39 0.11
CA LEU A 16 2.86 19.95 -0.56
C LEU A 16 2.78 21.48 -0.59
N GLU A 17 3.85 22.11 -0.17
CA GLU A 17 4.00 23.58 -0.25
C GLU A 17 4.39 23.97 -1.68
N SER A 18 3.42 24.06 -2.57
CA SER A 18 3.61 24.40 -3.98
C SER A 18 2.35 25.04 -4.55
N ASP A 19 2.52 26.02 -5.43
CA ASP A 19 1.43 26.63 -6.21
C ASP A 19 0.97 25.77 -7.39
N ARG A 20 1.58 24.60 -7.57
CA ARG A 20 1.20 23.65 -8.61
C ARG A 20 -0.20 23.08 -8.35
N THR A 21 -0.78 22.57 -9.42
CA THR A 21 -2.06 21.84 -9.38
C THR A 21 -1.88 20.46 -9.96
N VAL A 22 -2.70 19.53 -9.50
CA VAL A 22 -2.81 18.16 -10.05
C VAL A 22 -4.13 18.08 -10.81
N LEU A 23 -4.11 17.46 -11.96
CA LEU A 23 -5.31 17.23 -12.76
C LEU A 23 -6.22 16.20 -12.05
N GLY A 24 -7.51 16.46 -12.04
CA GLY A 24 -8.49 15.59 -11.37
C GLY A 24 -9.91 15.84 -11.89
N PHE A 25 -10.87 15.48 -11.07
CA PHE A 25 -12.28 15.57 -11.40
C PHE A 25 -13.05 16.43 -10.42
N VAL A 26 -14.12 17.05 -10.88
CA VAL A 26 -15.12 17.65 -10.00
C VAL A 26 -15.79 16.54 -9.20
N PRO A 27 -16.01 16.73 -7.87
CA PRO A 27 -16.70 15.74 -7.06
C PRO A 27 -18.08 15.38 -7.64
N THR A 28 -18.36 14.10 -7.71
CA THR A 28 -19.63 13.51 -8.17
C THR A 28 -19.98 12.33 -7.26
N ASP A 29 -21.16 11.78 -7.42
CA ASP A 29 -21.51 10.50 -6.83
C ASP A 29 -20.66 9.37 -7.44
N ALA A 30 -20.31 8.38 -6.63
CA ALA A 30 -19.58 7.23 -7.13
C ALA A 30 -20.48 6.38 -8.04
N PRO A 31 -20.02 6.05 -9.26
CA PRO A 31 -20.75 5.11 -10.11
C PRO A 31 -20.98 3.76 -9.43
N ASN A 32 -22.02 3.05 -9.81
CA ASN A 32 -22.35 1.74 -9.25
C ASN A 32 -21.15 0.77 -9.31
N GLY A 33 -20.90 0.08 -8.22
CA GLY A 33 -19.78 -0.86 -8.09
C GLY A 33 -18.42 -0.20 -7.81
N THR A 34 -18.38 1.14 -7.71
CA THR A 34 -17.15 1.89 -7.42
C THR A 34 -17.25 2.63 -6.08
N ARG A 35 -16.13 3.16 -5.59
CA ARG A 35 -16.11 4.00 -4.39
C ARG A 35 -15.03 5.07 -4.47
N PHE A 36 -15.27 6.19 -3.80
CA PHE A 36 -14.20 7.11 -3.43
C PHE A 36 -13.55 6.63 -2.13
N ALA A 37 -12.24 6.75 -2.04
CA ALA A 37 -11.56 6.55 -0.77
C ALA A 37 -11.80 7.74 0.15
N GLU A 38 -11.85 7.50 1.46
CA GLU A 38 -11.89 8.58 2.45
C GLU A 38 -10.53 9.30 2.49
N ILE A 39 -10.58 10.63 2.60
CA ILE A 39 -9.38 11.43 2.76
C ILE A 39 -8.89 11.29 4.20
N ASP A 40 -7.65 10.84 4.36
CA ASP A 40 -6.92 10.88 5.62
C ASP A 40 -6.12 12.19 5.66
N ASP A 41 -6.59 13.17 6.44
CA ASP A 41 -5.96 14.49 6.54
C ASP A 41 -4.55 14.43 7.16
N ASP A 42 -4.28 13.41 7.96
CA ASP A 42 -2.95 13.16 8.54
C ASP A 42 -2.01 12.36 7.59
N TYR A 43 -2.48 12.03 6.37
CA TYR A 43 -1.65 11.31 5.40
C TYR A 43 -0.56 12.21 4.83
N SER A 44 0.69 11.74 4.90
CA SER A 44 1.84 12.38 4.27
C SER A 44 2.31 11.54 3.08
N PHE A 45 2.36 12.14 1.90
CA PHE A 45 2.93 11.51 0.71
C PHE A 45 4.45 11.49 0.80
N ASN A 46 5.07 10.42 0.32
CA ASN A 46 6.48 10.47 -0.06
C ASN A 46 6.60 11.37 -1.29
N PRO A 47 7.42 12.44 -1.26
CA PRO A 47 7.46 13.43 -2.34
C PRO A 47 7.83 12.85 -3.70
N GLN A 48 8.82 11.93 -3.73
CA GLN A 48 9.26 11.30 -4.97
C GLN A 48 8.14 10.42 -5.56
N THR A 49 7.60 9.50 -4.78
CA THR A 49 6.50 8.62 -5.22
C THR A 49 5.28 9.43 -5.66
N PHE A 50 4.99 10.53 -4.98
CA PHE A 50 3.90 11.42 -5.38
C PHE A 50 4.14 12.05 -6.75
N GLU A 51 5.33 12.60 -7.00
CA GLU A 51 5.66 13.23 -8.30
C GLU A 51 5.64 12.21 -9.44
N GLU A 52 6.18 11.02 -9.24
CA GLU A 52 6.16 9.93 -10.22
C GLU A 52 4.72 9.49 -10.52
N LEU A 53 3.89 9.32 -9.48
CA LEU A 53 2.46 8.98 -9.63
C LEU A 53 1.69 10.09 -10.36
N ARG A 54 1.94 11.36 -10.01
CA ARG A 54 1.34 12.51 -10.68
C ARG A 54 1.75 12.58 -12.15
N MET A 55 3.01 12.39 -12.48
CA MET A 55 3.50 12.41 -13.86
C MET A 55 2.82 11.34 -14.70
N TRP A 56 2.74 10.10 -14.20
CA TRP A 56 2.01 9.03 -14.87
C TRP A 56 0.52 9.36 -15.01
N TRP A 57 -0.10 9.88 -13.94
CA TRP A 57 -1.51 10.24 -13.91
C TRP A 57 -1.87 11.29 -14.98
N GLU A 58 -1.03 12.30 -15.16
CA GLU A 58 -1.24 13.42 -16.08
C GLU A 58 -0.74 13.14 -17.51
N THR A 59 -0.09 12.01 -17.75
CA THR A 59 0.35 11.62 -19.10
C THR A 59 -0.85 11.40 -20.00
N GLU A 60 -0.89 12.12 -21.11
CA GLU A 60 -1.97 12.02 -22.10
C GLU A 60 -1.93 10.66 -22.81
N ASN A 61 -3.13 10.14 -23.10
CA ASN A 61 -3.35 8.93 -23.91
C ASN A 61 -2.66 7.65 -23.39
N THR A 62 -2.14 7.62 -22.17
CA THR A 62 -1.62 6.36 -21.68
C THR A 62 -2.74 5.39 -21.30
N ALA A 63 -2.75 4.25 -21.95
CA ALA A 63 -3.60 3.11 -21.58
C ALA A 63 -2.84 2.15 -20.66
N GLU A 64 -1.53 2.23 -20.68
CA GLU A 64 -0.61 1.34 -19.98
C GLU A 64 -0.79 1.42 -18.45
N PRO A 65 -0.83 0.25 -17.79
CA PRO A 65 -0.94 0.18 -16.35
C PRO A 65 0.27 0.79 -15.64
N LEU A 66 0.05 1.23 -14.41
CA LEU A 66 1.12 1.55 -13.48
C LEU A 66 1.37 0.38 -12.52
N TYR A 67 2.61 -0.01 -12.36
CA TYR A 67 3.04 -0.99 -11.37
C TYR A 67 3.86 -0.34 -10.27
N LEU A 68 3.32 -0.36 -9.03
CA LEU A 68 4.04 0.10 -7.85
C LEU A 68 4.61 -1.10 -7.09
N SER A 69 5.93 -1.19 -7.03
CA SER A 69 6.64 -2.19 -6.24
C SER A 69 7.28 -1.59 -4.99
N GLY A 70 7.62 -2.42 -4.03
CA GLY A 70 8.38 -2.00 -2.85
C GLY A 70 8.05 -2.80 -1.59
N PRO A 71 8.74 -2.58 -0.47
CA PRO A 71 8.60 -3.38 0.74
C PRO A 71 7.16 -3.39 1.29
N ALA A 72 6.80 -4.47 1.99
CA ALA A 72 5.51 -4.55 2.65
C ALA A 72 5.37 -3.44 3.71
N GLY A 73 4.25 -2.70 3.63
CA GLY A 73 3.93 -1.63 4.60
C GLY A 73 4.68 -0.32 4.40
N CYS A 74 5.35 -0.09 3.26
CA CYS A 74 5.89 1.24 2.90
C CYS A 74 4.79 2.25 2.52
N GLY A 75 3.56 1.80 2.21
CA GLY A 75 2.44 2.70 1.96
C GLY A 75 1.90 2.70 0.53
N LYS A 76 2.31 1.79 -0.36
CA LYS A 76 1.90 1.75 -1.78
C LYS A 76 0.39 1.91 -2.00
N THR A 77 -0.39 0.95 -1.56
CA THR A 77 -1.86 0.98 -1.72
C THR A 77 -2.49 2.19 -1.04
N SER A 78 -2.01 2.56 0.17
CA SER A 78 -2.50 3.75 0.87
C SER A 78 -2.19 5.02 0.08
N GLY A 79 -0.99 5.14 -0.50
CA GLY A 79 -0.59 6.27 -1.34
C GLY A 79 -1.48 6.42 -2.57
N VAL A 80 -1.69 5.32 -3.28
CA VAL A 80 -2.61 5.28 -4.42
C VAL A 80 -4.01 5.73 -4.01
N MET A 81 -4.59 5.13 -2.97
CA MET A 81 -5.96 5.44 -2.55
C MET A 81 -6.09 6.90 -2.06
N GLN A 82 -5.09 7.42 -1.35
CA GLN A 82 -5.08 8.81 -0.90
C GLN A 82 -4.86 9.81 -2.06
N PHE A 83 -4.12 9.42 -3.10
CA PHE A 83 -4.01 10.20 -4.32
C PHE A 83 -5.37 10.25 -5.05
N LEU A 84 -5.97 9.09 -5.29
CA LEU A 84 -7.27 8.99 -5.98
C LEU A 84 -8.38 9.75 -5.26
N ALA A 85 -8.43 9.68 -3.92
CA ALA A 85 -9.38 10.43 -3.12
C ALA A 85 -9.28 11.95 -3.37
N ARG A 86 -8.06 12.48 -3.42
CA ARG A 86 -7.83 13.92 -3.58
C ARG A 86 -8.05 14.42 -5.01
N VAL A 87 -7.82 13.57 -6.00
CA VAL A 87 -8.16 13.91 -7.40
C VAL A 87 -9.61 13.61 -7.76
N ASN A 88 -10.43 13.20 -6.80
CA ASN A 88 -11.83 12.81 -6.97
C ASN A 88 -12.02 11.71 -8.03
N ALA A 89 -11.13 10.74 -8.06
CA ALA A 89 -11.26 9.55 -8.89
C ALA A 89 -11.85 8.39 -8.10
N SER A 90 -12.95 7.83 -8.57
CA SER A 90 -13.51 6.61 -7.99
C SER A 90 -12.65 5.40 -8.33
N ALA A 91 -12.66 4.40 -7.47
CA ALA A 91 -11.86 3.20 -7.64
C ALA A 91 -12.67 1.90 -7.47
N VAL A 92 -12.23 0.88 -8.17
CA VAL A 92 -12.58 -0.53 -7.92
C VAL A 92 -11.32 -1.24 -7.47
N THR A 93 -11.38 -1.98 -6.37
CA THR A 93 -10.20 -2.63 -5.79
C THR A 93 -10.34 -4.14 -5.83
N LEU A 94 -9.27 -4.84 -6.21
CA LEU A 94 -9.16 -6.28 -6.18
C LEU A 94 -7.84 -6.67 -5.50
N THR A 95 -7.84 -7.75 -4.72
CA THR A 95 -6.61 -8.35 -4.19
C THR A 95 -6.41 -9.72 -4.81
N CYS A 96 -5.28 -9.93 -5.46
CA CYS A 96 -4.95 -11.17 -6.13
C CYS A 96 -4.70 -12.32 -5.15
N ARG A 97 -4.92 -13.53 -5.62
CA ARG A 97 -4.71 -14.77 -4.89
C ARG A 97 -4.25 -15.90 -5.81
N ARG A 98 -3.63 -16.94 -5.25
CA ARG A 98 -2.98 -18.05 -5.97
C ARG A 98 -3.87 -18.84 -6.94
N ARG A 99 -5.18 -18.88 -6.71
CA ARG A 99 -6.14 -19.64 -7.53
C ARG A 99 -7.11 -18.75 -8.29
N MET A 100 -6.69 -17.51 -8.53
CA MET A 100 -7.45 -16.57 -9.29
C MET A 100 -7.43 -16.91 -10.77
N ASP A 101 -8.55 -16.68 -11.45
CA ASP A 101 -8.67 -16.76 -12.92
C ASP A 101 -9.17 -15.44 -13.52
N LYS A 102 -9.16 -15.33 -14.84
CA LYS A 102 -9.59 -14.12 -15.56
C LYS A 102 -11.05 -13.72 -15.29
N TYR A 103 -11.91 -14.68 -14.94
CA TYR A 103 -13.32 -14.40 -14.71
C TYR A 103 -13.58 -13.67 -13.39
N GLU A 104 -12.66 -13.73 -12.47
CA GLU A 104 -12.72 -12.89 -11.27
C GLU A 104 -12.45 -11.41 -11.58
N LEU A 105 -11.74 -11.13 -12.67
CA LEU A 105 -11.53 -9.77 -13.19
C LEU A 105 -12.68 -9.32 -14.08
N ILE A 106 -13.10 -10.18 -15.02
CA ILE A 106 -14.06 -9.84 -16.07
C ILE A 106 -15.49 -9.97 -15.57
N GLY A 107 -15.83 -11.05 -14.88
CA GLY A 107 -17.16 -11.31 -14.35
C GLY A 107 -17.60 -12.76 -14.54
N SER A 108 -18.72 -13.10 -13.96
CA SER A 108 -19.27 -14.45 -14.01
C SER A 108 -20.79 -14.47 -13.91
N TYR A 109 -21.38 -15.61 -14.28
CA TYR A 109 -22.81 -15.82 -14.03
C TYR A 109 -23.06 -16.11 -12.53
N SER A 110 -24.07 -15.45 -11.98
CA SER A 110 -24.58 -15.67 -10.64
C SER A 110 -26.06 -16.04 -10.69
N SER A 111 -26.51 -16.88 -9.77
CA SER A 111 -27.94 -17.20 -9.63
C SER A 111 -28.61 -16.12 -8.77
N GLN A 112 -29.56 -15.39 -9.34
CA GLN A 112 -30.38 -14.40 -8.67
C GLN A 112 -31.86 -14.76 -8.94
N ASP A 113 -32.63 -14.99 -7.90
CA ASP A 113 -34.05 -15.37 -7.98
C ASP A 113 -34.33 -16.55 -8.94
N GLY A 114 -33.43 -17.55 -8.93
CA GLY A 114 -33.51 -18.74 -9.79
C GLY A 114 -33.16 -18.52 -11.26
N LYS A 115 -32.70 -17.32 -11.63
CA LYS A 115 -32.21 -16.99 -12.98
C LYS A 115 -30.70 -16.81 -12.97
N LEU A 116 -30.04 -17.26 -14.05
CA LEU A 116 -28.62 -16.94 -14.26
C LEU A 116 -28.51 -15.53 -14.83
N VAL A 117 -27.83 -14.68 -14.07
CA VAL A 117 -27.57 -13.27 -14.41
C VAL A 117 -26.06 -13.08 -14.51
N TRP A 118 -25.61 -12.40 -15.55
CA TRP A 118 -24.21 -11.97 -15.64
C TRP A 118 -23.94 -10.88 -14.63
N VAL A 119 -22.83 -11.00 -13.88
CA VAL A 119 -22.35 -10.01 -12.93
C VAL A 119 -20.97 -9.57 -13.37
N ASP A 120 -20.82 -8.27 -13.65
CA ASP A 120 -19.55 -7.68 -14.05
C ASP A 120 -18.51 -7.82 -12.93
N GLY A 121 -17.31 -8.21 -13.30
CA GLY A 121 -16.15 -8.18 -12.44
C GLY A 121 -15.50 -6.78 -12.37
N PRO A 122 -14.49 -6.61 -11.50
CA PRO A 122 -13.85 -5.31 -11.27
C PRO A 122 -13.32 -4.62 -12.53
N ALA A 123 -12.79 -5.38 -13.49
CA ALA A 123 -12.28 -4.81 -14.73
C ALA A 123 -13.41 -4.26 -15.59
N LEU A 124 -14.51 -4.99 -15.79
CA LEU A 124 -15.65 -4.49 -16.55
C LEU A 124 -16.32 -3.30 -15.88
N ILE A 125 -16.46 -3.32 -14.54
CA ILE A 125 -16.97 -2.16 -13.80
C ILE A 125 -16.11 -0.92 -14.10
N ALA A 126 -14.79 -1.04 -14.01
CA ALA A 126 -13.89 0.06 -14.31
C ALA A 126 -14.00 0.53 -15.77
N TRP A 127 -14.04 -0.42 -16.73
CA TRP A 127 -14.18 -0.12 -18.17
C TRP A 127 -15.45 0.64 -18.50
N ARG A 128 -16.57 0.29 -17.88
CA ARG A 128 -17.86 0.95 -18.10
C ARG A 128 -17.97 2.30 -17.42
N THR A 129 -17.38 2.45 -16.20
CA THR A 129 -17.64 3.61 -15.35
C THR A 129 -16.56 4.68 -15.40
N GLY A 130 -15.38 4.36 -15.93
CA GLY A 130 -14.22 5.26 -15.88
C GLY A 130 -13.50 5.29 -14.52
N ALA A 131 -13.82 4.37 -13.63
CA ALA A 131 -13.12 4.21 -12.36
C ALA A 131 -11.70 3.70 -12.55
N VAL A 132 -10.83 3.97 -11.57
CA VAL A 132 -9.49 3.39 -11.52
C VAL A 132 -9.56 1.97 -10.97
N LEU A 133 -9.03 1.01 -11.72
CA LEU A 133 -8.89 -0.38 -11.28
C LEU A 133 -7.59 -0.52 -10.49
N VAL A 134 -7.70 -0.75 -9.19
CA VAL A 134 -6.54 -0.94 -8.29
C VAL A 134 -6.43 -2.42 -7.93
N ILE A 135 -5.38 -3.06 -8.41
CA ILE A 135 -5.12 -4.49 -8.23
C ILE A 135 -3.94 -4.66 -7.28
N ASN A 136 -4.23 -5.21 -6.10
CA ASN A 136 -3.22 -5.42 -5.07
C ASN A 136 -2.64 -6.83 -5.16
N GLU A 137 -1.35 -6.95 -4.81
CA GLU A 137 -0.65 -8.23 -4.72
C GLU A 137 -0.63 -8.98 -6.07
N MET A 138 -0.33 -8.25 -7.15
CA MET A 138 -0.40 -8.74 -8.53
C MET A 138 0.30 -10.09 -8.73
N THR A 139 1.51 -10.25 -8.19
CA THR A 139 2.32 -11.48 -8.33
C THR A 139 1.77 -12.67 -7.54
N SER A 140 0.71 -12.48 -6.73
CA SER A 140 -0.03 -13.60 -6.12
C SER A 140 -0.89 -14.37 -7.13
N ALA A 141 -1.36 -13.71 -8.20
CA ALA A 141 -2.07 -14.37 -9.28
C ALA A 141 -1.11 -15.17 -10.16
N PRO A 142 -1.57 -16.26 -10.77
CA PRO A 142 -0.82 -16.96 -11.81
C PRO A 142 -0.51 -16.05 -13.00
N ALA A 143 0.66 -16.21 -13.62
CA ALA A 143 1.10 -15.37 -14.75
C ALA A 143 0.16 -15.45 -15.96
N ASP A 144 -0.42 -16.63 -16.21
CA ASP A 144 -1.37 -16.88 -17.30
C ASP A 144 -2.66 -16.04 -17.20
N VAL A 145 -3.05 -15.62 -16.00
CA VAL A 145 -4.18 -14.70 -15.80
C VAL A 145 -3.93 -13.37 -16.53
N TRP A 146 -2.74 -12.82 -16.40
CA TRP A 146 -2.38 -11.53 -17.01
C TRP A 146 -2.19 -11.64 -18.51
N VAL A 147 -1.56 -12.73 -18.97
CA VAL A 147 -1.44 -13.03 -20.40
C VAL A 147 -2.83 -13.19 -21.06
N ALA A 148 -3.78 -13.79 -20.34
CA ALA A 148 -5.17 -13.92 -20.82
C ALA A 148 -5.97 -12.61 -20.76
N CYS A 149 -5.44 -11.56 -20.16
CA CYS A 149 -6.05 -10.23 -20.02
C CYS A 149 -5.24 -9.15 -20.74
N ASN A 150 -4.63 -9.45 -21.88
CA ASN A 150 -3.86 -8.48 -22.66
C ASN A 150 -4.68 -7.24 -23.00
N ASP A 151 -5.96 -7.38 -23.36
CA ASP A 151 -6.86 -6.26 -23.63
C ASP A 151 -6.90 -5.25 -22.48
N LEU A 152 -6.84 -5.74 -21.23
CA LEU A 152 -6.77 -4.91 -20.04
C LEU A 152 -5.42 -4.18 -19.92
N LEU A 153 -4.32 -4.86 -20.26
CA LEU A 153 -2.96 -4.30 -20.15
C LEU A 153 -2.70 -3.26 -21.25
N GLU A 154 -3.24 -3.47 -22.44
CA GLU A 154 -3.13 -2.57 -23.59
C GLU A 154 -4.19 -1.46 -23.59
N GLY A 155 -5.21 -1.60 -22.71
CA GLY A 155 -6.30 -0.65 -22.59
C GLY A 155 -7.27 -0.71 -23.76
N ASP A 156 -7.38 -1.86 -24.37
CA ASP A 156 -8.29 -2.16 -25.47
C ASP A 156 -9.73 -2.45 -24.98
N ALA A 157 -10.64 -2.68 -25.91
CA ALA A 157 -11.98 -3.14 -25.57
C ALA A 157 -11.92 -4.59 -25.06
N ILE A 158 -12.55 -4.85 -23.91
CA ILE A 158 -12.62 -6.20 -23.36
C ILE A 158 -13.73 -6.98 -24.04
N VAL A 159 -13.37 -8.13 -24.61
CA VAL A 159 -14.34 -9.08 -25.16
C VAL A 159 -14.74 -10.07 -24.06
N VAL A 160 -16.03 -10.06 -23.72
CA VAL A 160 -16.58 -10.97 -22.72
C VAL A 160 -16.93 -12.30 -23.40
N ASP A 161 -16.02 -13.27 -23.36
CA ASP A 161 -16.15 -14.56 -24.05
C ASP A 161 -17.49 -15.26 -23.82
N ARG A 162 -18.06 -15.14 -22.62
CA ARG A 162 -19.29 -15.85 -22.22
C ARG A 162 -20.58 -15.19 -22.69
N THR A 163 -20.56 -13.91 -22.98
CA THR A 163 -21.74 -13.15 -23.43
C THR A 163 -21.61 -12.69 -24.89
N GLY A 164 -20.39 -12.68 -25.44
CA GLY A 164 -20.07 -12.11 -26.75
C GLY A 164 -20.08 -10.57 -26.76
N GLU A 165 -20.25 -9.93 -25.62
CA GLU A 165 -20.26 -8.47 -25.52
C GLU A 165 -18.86 -7.91 -25.69
N VAL A 166 -18.72 -6.80 -26.41
CA VAL A 166 -17.49 -6.01 -26.53
C VAL A 166 -17.66 -4.74 -25.72
N VAL A 167 -16.89 -4.60 -24.66
CA VAL A 167 -16.94 -3.45 -23.72
C VAL A 167 -15.78 -2.50 -24.01
N PRO A 168 -16.03 -1.34 -24.63
CA PRO A 168 -14.99 -0.36 -24.89
C PRO A 168 -14.48 0.25 -23.59
N ARG A 169 -13.19 0.56 -23.55
CA ARG A 169 -12.59 1.23 -22.39
C ARG A 169 -13.12 2.65 -22.26
N HIS A 170 -13.61 2.99 -21.08
CA HIS A 170 -13.95 4.38 -20.76
C HIS A 170 -12.67 5.25 -20.73
N PRO A 171 -12.67 6.48 -21.28
CA PRO A 171 -11.48 7.34 -21.38
C PRO A 171 -10.78 7.60 -20.03
N ASN A 172 -11.55 7.68 -18.95
CA ASN A 172 -11.02 7.96 -17.60
C ASN A 172 -10.49 6.72 -16.86
N THR A 173 -10.67 5.53 -17.40
CA THR A 173 -10.18 4.31 -16.75
C THR A 173 -8.65 4.28 -16.74
N ARG A 174 -8.08 3.98 -15.60
CA ARG A 174 -6.67 3.68 -15.39
C ARG A 174 -6.54 2.37 -14.63
N VAL A 175 -5.42 1.68 -14.81
CA VAL A 175 -5.10 0.44 -14.09
C VAL A 175 -3.83 0.66 -13.26
N ILE A 176 -3.90 0.29 -11.99
CA ILE A 176 -2.77 0.41 -11.06
C ILE A 176 -2.59 -0.95 -10.37
N PHE A 177 -1.40 -1.50 -10.52
CA PHE A 177 -0.95 -2.68 -9.77
C PHE A 177 -0.12 -2.26 -8.57
N THR A 178 -0.31 -2.93 -7.43
CA THR A 178 0.60 -2.81 -6.29
C THR A 178 1.14 -4.17 -5.89
N ASP A 179 2.44 -4.25 -5.58
CA ASP A 179 3.06 -5.48 -5.16
C ASP A 179 4.22 -5.25 -4.19
N ASN A 180 4.60 -6.30 -3.46
CA ASN A 180 5.73 -6.26 -2.53
C ASN A 180 7.06 -6.68 -3.20
N ARG A 181 7.04 -6.99 -4.48
CA ARG A 181 8.21 -7.41 -5.26
C ARG A 181 8.46 -6.49 -6.44
N PRO A 182 9.74 -6.20 -6.75
CA PRO A 182 10.13 -5.74 -8.07
C PRO A 182 9.75 -6.79 -9.11
N LEU A 183 9.29 -6.39 -10.28
CA LEU A 183 8.86 -7.31 -11.33
C LEU A 183 9.99 -8.19 -11.88
N GLY A 184 11.23 -7.67 -11.91
CA GLY A 184 12.40 -8.38 -12.43
C GLY A 184 13.05 -9.36 -11.45
N ASP A 185 12.53 -9.50 -10.22
CA ASP A 185 13.11 -10.38 -9.21
C ASP A 185 12.66 -11.82 -9.45
N GLY A 186 13.54 -12.64 -10.00
CA GLY A 186 13.28 -14.02 -10.44
C GLY A 186 12.98 -15.04 -9.36
N GLY A 187 12.61 -14.62 -8.17
CA GLY A 187 12.22 -15.50 -7.07
C GLY A 187 13.30 -15.76 -6.03
N GLU A 188 14.43 -15.09 -6.12
CA GLU A 188 15.57 -15.30 -5.22
C GLU A 188 15.37 -14.77 -3.80
N THR A 189 14.36 -13.94 -3.55
CA THR A 189 14.04 -13.47 -2.20
C THR A 189 12.92 -14.29 -1.58
N ASP A 190 13.26 -15.25 -0.75
CA ASP A 190 12.36 -16.14 0.00
C ASP A 190 11.37 -15.46 0.97
N GLN A 191 11.35 -14.12 1.05
CA GLN A 191 10.53 -13.38 2.01
C GLN A 191 9.03 -13.40 1.70
N TYR A 192 8.67 -13.55 0.43
CA TYR A 192 7.27 -13.53 0.00
C TYR A 192 6.88 -14.86 -0.64
N LEU A 193 6.74 -15.91 0.21
CA LEU A 193 6.26 -17.21 -0.22
C LEU A 193 4.94 -17.09 -0.97
N GLY A 194 4.89 -17.69 -2.16
CA GLY A 194 3.67 -17.76 -2.94
C GLY A 194 3.47 -16.68 -3.96
N ARG A 195 4.51 -15.96 -4.31
CA ARG A 195 4.56 -15.07 -5.46
C ARG A 195 4.96 -15.85 -6.71
N ASN A 196 4.33 -15.52 -7.82
CA ASN A 196 4.64 -16.10 -9.12
C ASN A 196 5.56 -15.15 -9.89
N ALA A 197 6.55 -15.72 -10.59
CA ALA A 197 7.26 -14.97 -11.63
C ALA A 197 6.24 -14.55 -12.69
N GLN A 198 6.34 -13.33 -13.18
CA GLN A 198 5.46 -12.80 -14.20
C GLN A 198 6.13 -12.88 -15.57
N ASP A 199 5.34 -12.98 -16.62
CA ASP A 199 5.83 -12.96 -17.99
C ASP A 199 6.47 -11.61 -18.32
N ALA A 200 7.60 -11.61 -19.00
CA ALA A 200 8.29 -10.40 -19.41
C ALA A 200 7.42 -9.48 -20.27
N SER A 201 6.52 -10.05 -21.06
CA SER A 201 5.58 -9.29 -21.89
C SER A 201 4.57 -8.48 -21.08
N VAL A 202 4.19 -8.95 -19.88
CA VAL A 202 3.34 -8.23 -18.95
C VAL A 202 4.09 -7.06 -18.33
N LEU A 203 5.37 -7.28 -18.02
CA LEU A 203 6.25 -6.28 -17.41
C LEU A 203 6.50 -5.10 -18.36
N ASP A 204 6.77 -5.40 -19.63
CA ASP A 204 7.05 -4.42 -20.68
C ASP A 204 5.86 -3.47 -20.94
N ARG A 205 4.65 -3.90 -20.60
CA ARG A 205 3.43 -3.11 -20.76
C ARG A 205 3.10 -2.18 -19.59
N CYS A 206 3.93 -2.16 -18.55
CA CYS A 206 3.65 -1.36 -17.36
C CYS A 206 4.65 -0.22 -17.18
N TRP A 207 4.17 0.92 -16.73
CA TRP A 207 5.02 1.90 -16.08
C TRP A 207 5.42 1.43 -14.70
N HIS A 208 6.63 1.75 -14.23
CA HIS A 208 7.17 1.25 -12.97
C HIS A 208 7.50 2.37 -12.01
N ILE A 209 7.00 2.27 -10.78
CA ILE A 209 7.41 3.11 -9.65
C ILE A 209 7.92 2.20 -8.53
N ALA A 210 9.16 2.43 -8.11
CA ALA A 210 9.74 1.76 -6.96
C ALA A 210 9.47 2.59 -5.70
N CYS A 211 8.61 2.08 -4.83
CA CYS A 211 8.31 2.70 -3.54
C CYS A 211 9.27 2.18 -2.48
N ASP A 212 9.73 3.08 -1.61
CA ASP A 212 10.51 2.71 -0.44
C ASP A 212 9.91 3.34 0.83
N PHE A 213 10.48 3.01 1.97
CA PHE A 213 10.12 3.68 3.21
C PHE A 213 10.53 5.16 3.14
N PRO A 214 9.75 6.07 3.77
CA PRO A 214 10.13 7.47 3.89
C PRO A 214 11.46 7.63 4.64
N SER A 215 12.10 8.80 4.51
CA SER A 215 13.26 9.16 5.32
C SER A 215 12.98 9.04 6.82
N PHE A 216 14.04 9.02 7.63
CA PHE A 216 13.90 8.91 9.08
C PHE A 216 12.96 10.00 9.64
N GLU A 217 13.16 11.25 9.25
CA GLU A 217 12.38 12.39 9.73
C GLU A 217 10.91 12.30 9.31
N GLU A 218 10.67 11.99 8.04
CA GLU A 218 9.32 11.81 7.51
C GLU A 218 8.61 10.64 8.18
N GLN A 219 9.32 9.55 8.45
CA GLN A 219 8.77 8.39 9.11
C GLN A 219 8.42 8.67 10.58
N VAL A 220 9.26 9.43 11.30
CA VAL A 220 8.96 9.89 12.66
C VAL A 220 7.68 10.74 12.65
N GLU A 221 7.55 11.69 11.74
CA GLU A 221 6.36 12.52 11.65
C GLU A 221 5.11 11.71 11.28
N LEU A 222 5.23 10.75 10.36
CA LEU A 222 4.13 9.87 9.96
C LEU A 222 3.63 9.04 11.16
N ILE A 223 4.54 8.41 11.89
CA ILE A 223 4.19 7.60 13.07
C ILE A 223 3.64 8.48 14.19
N TRP A 224 4.25 9.66 14.41
CA TRP A 224 3.79 10.60 15.42
C TRP A 224 2.38 11.11 15.15
N LYS A 225 2.09 11.59 13.94
CA LYS A 225 0.75 12.05 13.55
C LYS A 225 -0.32 11.01 13.85
N LYS A 226 -0.05 9.74 13.51
CA LYS A 226 -1.00 8.63 13.72
C LYS A 226 -1.08 8.14 15.17
N ALA A 227 -0.04 8.31 15.98
CA ALA A 227 0.02 7.81 17.36
C ALA A 227 -0.19 8.88 18.43
N LYS A 228 -0.09 10.18 18.11
CA LYS A 228 -0.16 11.28 19.09
C LYS A 228 -1.40 11.24 20.00
N HIS A 229 -2.56 10.84 19.45
CA HIS A 229 -3.80 10.72 20.24
C HIS A 229 -3.70 9.63 21.31
N LEU A 230 -2.85 8.62 21.12
CA LEU A 230 -2.58 7.57 22.10
C LEU A 230 -1.59 8.02 23.17
N ALA A 231 -0.87 9.12 22.95
CA ALA A 231 0.09 9.67 23.90
C ALA A 231 -0.53 10.53 25.01
N ASN A 232 -1.85 10.74 25.00
CA ASN A 232 -2.54 11.53 26.03
C ASN A 232 -2.19 11.02 27.43
N GLY A 233 -1.75 11.94 28.30
CA GLY A 233 -1.26 11.62 29.65
C GLY A 233 0.23 11.32 29.76
N LEU A 234 0.97 11.31 28.64
CA LEU A 234 2.42 11.29 28.60
C LEU A 234 2.97 12.70 28.33
N ASP A 235 4.16 12.97 28.81
CA ASP A 235 4.93 14.12 28.35
C ASP A 235 5.19 14.01 26.84
N THR A 236 4.96 15.13 26.12
CA THR A 236 5.02 15.14 24.62
C THR A 236 6.41 14.82 24.09
N ASP A 237 7.46 15.38 24.72
CA ASP A 237 8.84 15.15 24.28
C ASP A 237 9.25 13.70 24.55
N ARG A 238 8.84 13.16 25.67
CA ARG A 238 9.04 11.74 26.01
C ARG A 238 8.36 10.83 25.01
N ALA A 239 7.09 11.08 24.70
CA ALA A 239 6.34 10.29 23.74
C ALA A 239 6.96 10.37 22.33
N ARG A 240 7.37 11.56 21.90
CA ARG A 240 8.03 11.75 20.60
C ARG A 240 9.40 11.08 20.54
N ASN A 241 10.15 11.07 21.64
CA ASN A 241 11.42 10.34 21.74
C ASN A 241 11.21 8.81 21.65
N ILE A 242 10.13 8.26 22.23
CA ILE A 242 9.77 6.85 22.03
C ILE A 242 9.56 6.54 20.55
N VAL A 243 8.84 7.40 19.80
CA VAL A 243 8.65 7.24 18.36
C VAL A 243 9.98 7.26 17.62
N LYS A 244 10.86 8.22 17.92
CA LYS A 244 12.19 8.31 17.29
C LYS A 244 13.02 7.04 17.48
N GLU A 245 13.10 6.51 18.70
CA GLU A 245 13.83 5.29 18.99
C GLU A 245 13.25 4.07 18.23
N VAL A 246 11.91 3.99 18.10
CA VAL A 246 11.27 2.90 17.36
C VAL A 246 11.57 3.01 15.85
N VAL A 247 11.55 4.21 15.29
CA VAL A 247 11.88 4.43 13.87
C VAL A 247 13.35 4.14 13.59
N GLN A 248 14.25 4.54 14.51
CA GLN A 248 15.68 4.23 14.42
C GLN A 248 15.91 2.72 14.43
N LEU A 249 15.35 2.00 15.39
CA LEU A 249 15.42 0.53 15.44
C LEU A 249 14.91 -0.09 14.13
N ALA A 250 13.81 0.43 13.58
CA ALA A 250 13.27 -0.09 12.33
C ALA A 250 14.19 0.15 11.13
N GLY A 251 14.91 1.27 11.09
CA GLY A 251 15.96 1.58 10.10
C GLY A 251 17.10 0.57 10.18
N GLU A 252 17.67 0.41 11.37
CA GLU A 252 18.80 -0.52 11.62
C GLU A 252 18.44 -1.97 11.26
N VAL A 253 17.23 -2.43 11.62
CA VAL A 253 16.74 -3.77 11.25
C VAL A 253 16.68 -3.93 9.73
N ARG A 254 16.25 -2.90 9.00
CA ARG A 254 16.17 -2.93 7.53
C ARG A 254 17.53 -2.92 6.86
N GLU A 255 18.47 -2.13 7.37
CA GLU A 255 19.84 -2.04 6.87
C GLU A 255 20.64 -3.34 7.10
N ASN A 256 20.45 -3.96 8.27
CA ASN A 256 21.13 -5.20 8.65
C ASN A 256 20.46 -6.49 8.14
N LYS A 257 19.46 -6.36 7.27
CA LYS A 257 18.68 -7.45 6.71
C LYS A 257 19.53 -8.52 5.98
N HIS A 258 20.66 -8.12 5.42
CA HIS A 258 21.57 -9.02 4.69
C HIS A 258 22.61 -9.73 5.58
N THR A 259 22.59 -9.52 6.89
CA THR A 259 23.59 -10.09 7.83
C THR A 259 23.10 -11.34 8.56
N ASN A 260 22.07 -12.03 8.08
CA ASN A 260 21.44 -13.22 8.67
C ASN A 260 20.80 -13.02 10.06
N ALA A 261 20.98 -11.87 10.70
CA ALA A 261 20.41 -11.63 12.03
C ALA A 261 18.91 -11.29 11.98
N TYR A 262 18.44 -10.69 10.87
CA TYR A 262 17.09 -10.15 10.74
C TYR A 262 16.40 -10.51 9.42
N ASP A 263 16.85 -11.53 8.71
CA ASP A 263 16.42 -11.88 7.34
C ASP A 263 14.89 -11.98 7.16
N THR A 264 14.17 -12.32 8.21
CA THR A 264 12.71 -12.47 8.17
C THR A 264 11.95 -11.31 8.80
N VAL A 265 12.64 -10.27 9.29
CA VAL A 265 12.02 -9.18 10.02
C VAL A 265 11.73 -8.00 9.09
N THR A 266 10.48 -7.65 8.96
CA THR A 266 10.06 -6.40 8.33
C THR A 266 9.39 -5.51 9.37
N MET A 267 10.09 -4.50 9.86
CA MET A 267 9.48 -3.44 10.67
C MET A 267 8.78 -2.44 9.77
N SER A 268 7.59 -2.81 9.34
CA SER A 268 6.74 -1.94 8.52
C SER A 268 6.14 -0.78 9.32
N ASN A 269 5.68 0.28 8.64
CA ASN A 269 4.96 1.39 9.29
C ASN A 269 3.79 0.90 10.16
N ARG A 270 3.08 -0.15 9.71
CA ARG A 270 2.00 -0.78 10.47
C ARG A 270 2.51 -1.50 11.73
N GLY A 271 3.64 -2.19 11.63
CA GLY A 271 4.31 -2.84 12.77
C GLY A 271 4.77 -1.82 13.80
N MET A 272 5.44 -0.76 13.36
CA MET A 272 5.89 0.33 14.22
C MET A 272 4.74 1.02 14.95
N LEU A 273 3.63 1.32 14.26
CA LEU A 273 2.46 1.92 14.90
C LEU A 273 1.89 1.04 16.02
N ARG A 274 1.78 -0.27 15.80
CA ARG A 274 1.35 -1.21 16.84
C ARG A 274 2.33 -1.22 18.02
N PHE A 275 3.64 -1.24 17.72
CA PHE A 275 4.67 -1.26 18.75
C PHE A 275 4.63 0.04 19.58
N VAL A 276 4.61 1.21 18.95
CA VAL A 276 4.48 2.51 19.64
C VAL A 276 3.20 2.56 20.48
N SER A 277 2.08 2.07 19.97
CA SER A 277 0.80 2.04 20.71
C SER A 277 0.92 1.24 22.01
N MET A 278 1.57 0.08 21.97
CA MET A 278 1.81 -0.75 23.16
C MET A 278 2.79 -0.08 24.13
N LEU A 279 3.86 0.55 23.62
CA LEU A 279 4.81 1.28 24.45
C LEU A 279 4.15 2.45 25.17
N PHE A 280 3.26 3.20 24.52
CA PHE A 280 2.49 4.26 25.14
C PHE A 280 1.53 3.72 26.21
N ALA A 281 0.88 2.58 25.94
CA ALA A 281 0.02 1.94 26.93
C ALA A 281 0.80 1.54 28.19
N PHE A 282 1.97 0.91 28.04
CA PHE A 282 2.82 0.56 29.17
C PHE A 282 3.42 1.79 29.88
N ALA A 283 3.85 2.81 29.13
CA ALA A 283 4.37 4.04 29.72
C ALA A 283 3.37 4.77 30.63
N LYS A 284 2.06 4.62 30.34
CA LYS A 284 0.96 5.19 31.16
C LYS A 284 0.48 4.28 32.28
N ALA A 285 0.83 2.99 32.25
CA ALA A 285 0.33 2.03 33.22
C ALA A 285 0.81 2.37 34.63
N PRO A 286 -0.07 2.30 35.66
CA PRO A 286 0.32 2.54 37.06
C PRO A 286 1.36 1.53 37.56
N LYS A 287 1.26 0.29 37.09
CA LYS A 287 2.22 -0.78 37.35
C LYS A 287 2.75 -1.29 36.02
N LYS A 288 4.02 -1.03 35.77
CA LYS A 288 4.70 -1.42 34.53
C LYS A 288 5.36 -2.78 34.70
N PRO A 289 5.23 -3.70 33.74
CA PRO A 289 6.04 -4.91 33.73
C PRO A 289 7.52 -4.56 33.59
N ASP A 290 8.41 -5.24 34.31
CA ASP A 290 9.88 -5.01 34.23
C ASP A 290 10.42 -5.24 32.78
N ASN A 291 9.75 -6.09 32.02
CA ASN A 291 10.03 -6.40 30.62
C ASN A 291 9.05 -5.77 29.63
N ALA A 292 8.49 -4.59 29.95
CA ALA A 292 7.43 -3.93 29.16
C ALA A 292 7.79 -3.80 27.67
N VAL A 293 9.02 -3.41 27.34
CA VAL A 293 9.45 -3.21 25.94
C VAL A 293 9.58 -4.55 25.21
N GLN A 294 10.17 -5.57 25.85
CA GLN A 294 10.27 -6.92 25.27
C GLN A 294 8.88 -7.53 25.04
N LEU A 295 7.96 -7.32 26.00
CA LEU A 295 6.59 -7.78 25.90
C LEU A 295 5.86 -7.07 24.74
N ALA A 296 5.99 -5.75 24.63
CA ALA A 296 5.44 -4.99 23.50
C ALA A 296 5.98 -5.47 22.16
N LEU A 297 7.30 -5.67 22.07
CA LEU A 297 7.94 -6.22 20.87
C LEU A 297 7.39 -7.62 20.52
N GLY A 298 7.30 -8.49 21.52
CA GLY A 298 6.76 -9.84 21.37
C GLY A 298 5.35 -9.80 20.76
N MET A 299 4.45 -9.06 21.35
CA MET A 299 3.05 -8.97 20.93
C MET A 299 2.86 -8.35 19.55
N THR A 300 3.76 -7.51 19.09
CA THR A 300 3.56 -6.70 17.86
C THR A 300 4.37 -7.16 16.67
N ILE A 301 5.55 -7.77 16.91
CA ILE A 301 6.53 -8.13 15.88
C ILE A 301 7.12 -9.52 16.12
N ALA A 302 7.76 -9.74 17.27
CA ALA A 302 8.66 -10.86 17.46
C ALA A 302 7.99 -12.24 17.48
N ASN A 303 6.76 -12.35 17.99
CA ASN A 303 6.03 -13.64 18.00
C ASN A 303 5.60 -14.12 16.58
N GLY A 304 5.69 -13.25 15.58
CA GLY A 304 5.36 -13.58 14.19
C GLY A 304 6.57 -13.92 13.32
N ILE A 305 7.77 -14.00 13.89
CA ILE A 305 9.03 -14.23 13.16
C ILE A 305 9.79 -15.42 13.74
N SER A 306 10.90 -15.80 13.11
CA SER A 306 11.74 -16.90 13.60
C SER A 306 12.33 -16.62 14.99
N VAL A 307 12.59 -17.67 15.77
CA VAL A 307 13.17 -17.55 17.12
C VAL A 307 14.53 -16.84 17.09
N ALA A 308 15.36 -17.10 16.09
CA ALA A 308 16.65 -16.46 15.93
C ALA A 308 16.51 -14.94 15.70
N ALA A 309 15.62 -14.54 14.79
CA ALA A 309 15.33 -13.14 14.51
C ALA A 309 14.71 -12.42 15.72
N ALA A 310 13.80 -13.08 16.44
CA ALA A 310 13.22 -12.54 17.68
C ALA A 310 14.26 -12.31 18.75
N SER A 311 15.20 -13.24 18.93
CA SER A 311 16.32 -13.09 19.87
C SER A 311 17.27 -11.96 19.47
N GLY A 312 17.56 -11.82 18.16
CA GLY A 312 18.35 -10.71 17.64
C GLY A 312 17.73 -9.35 17.96
N LEU A 313 16.43 -9.19 17.70
CA LEU A 313 15.70 -7.97 18.04
C LEU A 313 15.67 -7.66 19.53
N GLN A 314 15.51 -8.66 20.37
CA GLN A 314 15.54 -8.50 21.83
C GLN A 314 16.92 -8.05 22.32
N ASN A 315 17.99 -8.58 21.72
CA ASN A 315 19.36 -8.15 22.03
C ASN A 315 19.60 -6.70 21.60
N ALA A 316 19.21 -6.32 20.39
CA ALA A 316 19.29 -4.94 19.89
C ALA A 316 18.58 -3.97 20.85
N LEU A 317 17.35 -4.29 21.28
CA LEU A 317 16.63 -3.47 22.26
C LEU A 317 17.36 -3.34 23.60
N THR A 318 18.03 -4.38 24.06
CA THR A 318 18.68 -4.40 25.36
C THR A 318 20.00 -3.60 25.36
N TYR A 319 20.78 -3.68 24.29
CA TYR A 319 22.12 -3.11 24.22
C TYR A 319 22.20 -1.81 23.42
N GLU A 320 21.51 -1.74 22.29
CA GLU A 320 21.60 -0.62 21.36
C GLU A 320 20.51 0.44 21.61
N HIS A 321 19.34 0.01 22.10
CA HIS A 321 18.19 0.87 22.38
C HIS A 321 17.82 0.92 23.88
N ALA A 322 18.80 0.85 24.79
CA ALA A 322 18.58 0.97 26.24
C ALA A 322 17.83 2.25 26.63
N LYS A 323 17.97 3.31 25.84
CA LYS A 323 17.23 4.56 26.00
C LYS A 323 15.72 4.37 25.84
N LEU A 324 15.27 3.50 24.93
CA LEU A 324 13.85 3.18 24.78
C LEU A 324 13.28 2.57 26.07
N LEU A 325 14.02 1.64 26.71
CA LEU A 325 13.64 1.08 28.01
C LEU A 325 13.49 2.18 29.06
N SER A 326 14.46 3.10 29.15
CA SER A 326 14.42 4.19 30.12
C SER A 326 13.24 5.14 29.88
N LEU A 327 12.90 5.41 28.62
CA LEU A 327 11.76 6.26 28.25
C LEU A 327 10.41 5.65 28.64
N VAL A 328 10.26 4.33 28.50
CA VAL A 328 9.01 3.62 28.85
C VAL A 328 8.88 3.43 30.36
N MET A 329 10.00 3.17 31.08
CA MET A 329 10.01 2.85 32.50
C MET A 329 10.00 4.09 33.43
N LYS A 330 10.31 5.28 32.93
CA LYS A 330 10.19 6.53 33.71
C LYS A 330 8.83 6.65 34.37
N ALA A 331 8.84 7.13 35.61
CA ALA A 331 7.62 7.43 36.38
C ALA A 331 6.81 8.58 35.74
#